data_b44c9fc96c410c2d57c0f8439ca730f0
#
_entry.id   b44c9fc96c410c2d57c0f8439ca730f0
#
_cell.length_a   1.000
_cell.length_b   1.000
_cell.length_c   1.000
_cell.angle_alpha   90.00
_cell.angle_beta   90.00
_cell.angle_gamma   90.00
#
_symmetry.space_group_name_H-M   'P 1'
#
loop_
_entity.id
_entity.type
_entity.pdbx_description
1 polymer ?
#
loop_
_entity_poly.entity_id
_entity_poly.type
_entity_poly.pdbx_seq_one_letter_code
_entity_poly.pdbx_strand_id
1 'polypeptide(L)'
;ISAVHPLVRQAAEFFASRKCAYLSLRYQSDELPAGTYPFAVYAWQYVGISPKMRIIQVCENETIERELTDIFQNASSDASASGDFSARWKALEQKQMQYWTEARKKQIQDTQSIADYRIESLQSSLNVQQHAINEKIAATTDASIKTMRIAQLEAAQELCEKKIQKIEDGVRQTDLHVKLLANGIVEVRR
;
A
#
# COMPACT_ATOMS: atom_id res chain seq x y z
N ILE A 1 6.26 -11.34 -9.67
CA ILE A 1 6.68 -10.29 -10.63
C ILE A 1 6.95 -9.05 -9.79
N SER A 2 8.17 -8.52 -9.86
CA SER A 2 8.58 -7.34 -9.09
C SER A 2 7.88 -6.07 -9.59
N ALA A 3 7.51 -5.16 -8.67
CA ALA A 3 6.96 -3.83 -9.00
C ALA A 3 7.88 -2.96 -9.89
N VAL A 4 9.15 -3.36 -10.03
CA VAL A 4 10.17 -2.71 -10.88
C VAL A 4 10.15 -3.24 -12.32
N HIS A 5 9.39 -4.31 -12.60
CA HIS A 5 9.35 -4.90 -13.94
C HIS A 5 8.75 -3.91 -14.95
N PRO A 6 9.36 -3.70 -16.14
CA PRO A 6 8.91 -2.71 -17.13
C PRO A 6 7.43 -2.83 -17.51
N LEU A 7 6.91 -4.06 -17.66
CA LEU A 7 5.49 -4.31 -17.95
C LEU A 7 4.56 -3.85 -16.82
N VAL A 8 5.00 -3.98 -15.56
CA VAL A 8 4.21 -3.50 -14.41
C VAL A 8 4.18 -1.97 -14.40
N ARG A 9 5.29 -1.31 -14.75
CA ARG A 9 5.35 0.14 -14.86
C ARG A 9 4.48 0.65 -16.02
N GLN A 10 4.57 0.04 -17.20
CA GLN A 10 3.71 0.38 -18.34
C GLN A 10 2.22 0.18 -18.02
N ALA A 11 1.87 -0.93 -17.37
CA ALA A 11 0.49 -1.15 -16.93
C ALA A 11 0.04 -0.09 -15.92
N ALA A 12 0.88 0.28 -14.95
CA ALA A 12 0.59 1.32 -13.98
C ALA A 12 0.40 2.70 -14.65
N GLU A 13 1.25 3.06 -15.60
CA GLU A 13 1.15 4.31 -16.38
C GLU A 13 -0.11 4.32 -17.25
N PHE A 14 -0.44 3.21 -17.90
CA PHE A 14 -1.66 3.06 -18.70
C PHE A 14 -2.93 3.23 -17.84
N PHE A 15 -2.98 2.59 -16.67
CA PHE A 15 -4.10 2.76 -15.74
C PHE A 15 -4.10 4.14 -15.09
N ALA A 16 -2.94 4.76 -14.87
CA ALA A 16 -2.85 6.11 -14.32
C ALA A 16 -3.43 7.17 -15.26
N SER A 17 -3.33 6.99 -16.57
CA SER A 17 -3.84 7.91 -17.60
C SER A 17 -5.33 7.77 -17.89
N ARG A 18 -5.96 6.66 -17.51
CA ARG A 18 -7.38 6.42 -17.80
C ARG A 18 -8.29 7.24 -16.89
N LYS A 19 -9.36 7.76 -17.49
CA LYS A 19 -10.49 8.33 -16.76
C LYS A 19 -11.22 7.22 -16.00
N CYS A 20 -11.91 7.60 -14.90
CA CYS A 20 -12.78 6.69 -14.16
C CYS A 20 -13.79 6.02 -15.13
N ALA A 21 -13.94 4.70 -15.01
CA ALA A 21 -14.94 3.95 -15.76
C ALA A 21 -16.29 4.04 -15.03
N TYR A 22 -17.36 4.23 -15.80
CA TYR A 22 -18.72 4.07 -15.28
C TYR A 22 -19.26 2.70 -15.68
N LEU A 23 -19.79 1.94 -14.72
CA LEU A 23 -20.32 0.59 -14.93
C LEU A 23 -21.79 0.52 -14.52
N SER A 24 -22.58 -0.14 -15.35
CA SER A 24 -23.98 -0.46 -15.05
C SER A 24 -24.15 -1.97 -15.14
N LEU A 25 -24.35 -2.62 -14.01
CA LEU A 25 -24.30 -4.07 -13.87
C LEU A 25 -25.66 -4.62 -13.42
N ARG A 26 -26.04 -5.79 -13.94
CA ARG A 26 -27.17 -6.58 -13.49
C ARG A 26 -26.69 -7.93 -12.98
N TYR A 27 -27.13 -8.27 -11.77
CA TYR A 27 -26.79 -9.50 -11.11
C TYR A 27 -28.05 -10.22 -10.60
N GLN A 28 -28.16 -11.52 -10.85
CA GLN A 28 -29.25 -12.34 -10.33
C GLN A 28 -28.78 -13.12 -9.10
N SER A 29 -29.53 -12.99 -8.00
CA SER A 29 -29.25 -13.73 -6.77
C SER A 29 -30.50 -13.78 -5.89
N ASP A 30 -30.79 -14.96 -5.38
CA ASP A 30 -31.86 -15.15 -4.38
C ASP A 30 -31.37 -14.85 -2.95
N GLU A 31 -30.05 -14.82 -2.74
CA GLU A 31 -29.43 -14.62 -1.42
C GLU A 31 -29.22 -13.15 -1.10
N LEU A 32 -29.07 -12.30 -2.12
CA LEU A 32 -28.82 -10.88 -1.93
C LEU A 32 -30.10 -10.05 -1.94
N PRO A 33 -30.13 -8.93 -1.20
CA PRO A 33 -31.27 -8.05 -1.22
C PRO A 33 -31.48 -7.44 -2.60
N ALA A 34 -32.69 -7.64 -3.16
CA ALA A 34 -33.04 -7.06 -4.46
C ALA A 34 -33.07 -5.53 -4.36
N GLY A 35 -32.55 -4.85 -5.39
CA GLY A 35 -32.49 -3.39 -5.42
C GLY A 35 -31.37 -2.87 -6.32
N THR A 36 -31.24 -1.55 -6.34
CA THR A 36 -30.19 -0.85 -7.10
C THR A 36 -29.24 -0.16 -6.14
N TYR A 37 -27.96 -0.52 -6.22
CA TYR A 37 -26.94 -0.10 -5.30
C TYR A 37 -25.80 0.60 -6.05
N PRO A 38 -25.50 1.86 -5.72
CA PRO A 38 -24.29 2.51 -6.22
C PRO A 38 -23.06 1.90 -5.56
N PHE A 39 -21.98 1.79 -6.32
CA PHE A 39 -20.68 1.33 -5.85
C PHE A 39 -19.55 2.17 -6.43
N ALA A 40 -18.41 2.16 -5.75
CA ALA A 40 -17.18 2.77 -6.21
C ALA A 40 -15.99 1.84 -5.95
N VAL A 41 -15.02 1.85 -6.86
CA VAL A 41 -13.79 1.05 -6.78
C VAL A 41 -12.60 1.97 -6.80
N TYR A 42 -11.76 1.85 -5.80
CA TYR A 42 -10.58 2.67 -5.62
C TYR A 42 -9.31 1.84 -5.64
N ALA A 43 -8.26 2.38 -6.26
CA ALA A 43 -6.90 1.91 -6.02
C ALA A 43 -6.28 2.69 -4.87
N TRP A 44 -5.83 1.99 -3.86
CA TRP A 44 -5.07 2.53 -2.75
C TRP A 44 -3.60 2.16 -2.90
N GLN A 45 -2.76 3.16 -3.09
CA GLN A 45 -1.31 3.01 -3.19
C GLN A 45 -0.66 3.45 -1.88
N TYR A 46 -0.14 2.49 -1.16
CA TYR A 46 0.65 2.70 0.05
C TYR A 46 2.08 3.03 -0.34
N VAL A 47 2.57 4.18 0.07
CA VAL A 47 3.93 4.67 -0.16
C VAL A 47 4.73 4.61 1.15
N GLY A 48 6.03 4.44 1.07
CA GLY A 48 6.94 4.38 2.22
C GLY A 48 7.88 3.18 2.17
N ILE A 49 8.29 2.66 3.32
CA ILE A 49 9.26 1.57 3.46
C ILE A 49 8.81 0.26 2.77
N SER A 50 7.51 0.00 2.74
CA SER A 50 6.92 -1.21 2.15
C SER A 50 5.78 -0.83 1.22
N PRO A 51 6.10 -0.40 -0.02
CA PRO A 51 5.06 0.01 -0.97
C PRO A 51 4.19 -1.18 -1.38
N LYS A 52 2.88 -0.97 -1.40
CA LYS A 52 1.89 -1.95 -1.83
C LYS A 52 0.69 -1.25 -2.45
N MET A 53 -0.11 -1.98 -3.20
CA MET A 53 -1.37 -1.50 -3.76
C MET A 53 -2.51 -2.44 -3.36
N ARG A 54 -3.68 -1.85 -3.06
CA ARG A 54 -4.92 -2.59 -2.80
C ARG A 54 -6.05 -1.99 -3.60
N ILE A 55 -6.97 -2.85 -4.02
CA ILE A 55 -8.25 -2.43 -4.58
C ILE A 55 -9.27 -2.45 -3.45
N ILE A 56 -9.93 -1.32 -3.26
CA ILE A 56 -10.98 -1.14 -2.25
C ILE A 56 -12.29 -0.89 -2.98
N GLN A 57 -13.27 -1.68 -2.63
CA GLN A 57 -14.63 -1.59 -3.13
C GLN A 57 -15.50 -1.00 -2.04
N VAL A 58 -16.36 -0.07 -2.39
CA VAL A 58 -17.28 0.58 -1.46
C VAL A 58 -18.69 0.55 -2.04
N CYS A 59 -19.64 0.09 -1.25
CA CYS A 59 -21.06 0.11 -1.54
C CYS A 59 -21.82 0.62 -0.32
N GLU A 60 -23.01 1.16 -0.54
CA GLU A 60 -23.85 1.61 0.58
C GLU A 60 -24.41 0.44 1.42
N ASN A 61 -24.66 -0.70 0.79
CA ASN A 61 -25.10 -1.91 1.45
C ASN A 61 -23.89 -2.83 1.71
N GLU A 62 -23.65 -3.17 2.98
CA GLU A 62 -22.49 -3.97 3.39
C GLU A 62 -22.50 -5.40 2.85
N THR A 63 -23.69 -6.00 2.68
CA THR A 63 -23.81 -7.34 2.12
C THR A 63 -23.39 -7.34 0.64
N ILE A 64 -23.88 -6.36 -0.12
CA ILE A 64 -23.48 -6.17 -1.52
C ILE A 64 -22.00 -5.83 -1.61
N GLU A 65 -21.45 -4.98 -0.71
CA GLU A 65 -20.03 -4.61 -0.70
C GLU A 65 -19.12 -5.84 -0.58
N ARG A 66 -19.47 -6.80 0.27
CA ARG A 66 -18.69 -8.04 0.44
C ARG A 66 -18.70 -8.92 -0.80
N GLU A 67 -19.79 -8.92 -1.54
CA GLU A 67 -19.99 -9.75 -2.72
C GLU A 67 -19.65 -9.03 -4.04
N LEU A 68 -19.17 -7.78 -4.01
CA LEU A 68 -18.86 -7.02 -5.22
C LEU A 68 -17.84 -7.71 -6.13
N THR A 69 -16.90 -8.46 -5.58
CA THR A 69 -15.92 -9.20 -6.38
C THR A 69 -16.58 -10.28 -7.21
N ASP A 70 -17.50 -11.02 -6.62
CA ASP A 70 -18.28 -12.05 -7.34
C ASP A 70 -19.25 -11.42 -8.33
N ILE A 71 -19.91 -10.34 -7.93
CA ILE A 71 -20.78 -9.56 -8.79
C ILE A 71 -20.03 -9.10 -10.06
N PHE A 72 -18.80 -8.56 -9.94
CA PHE A 72 -18.01 -8.13 -11.08
C PHE A 72 -17.61 -9.26 -12.03
N GLN A 73 -17.49 -10.48 -11.52
CA GLN A 73 -17.15 -11.65 -12.34
C GLN A 73 -18.36 -12.22 -13.09
N ASN A 74 -19.55 -12.13 -12.49
CA ASN A 74 -20.74 -12.88 -12.94
C ASN A 74 -21.90 -11.98 -13.43
N ALA A 75 -21.82 -10.66 -13.21
CA ALA A 75 -22.87 -9.74 -13.65
C ALA A 75 -22.86 -9.49 -15.16
N SER A 76 -24.02 -9.21 -15.72
CA SER A 76 -24.17 -8.70 -17.08
C SER A 76 -24.09 -7.17 -17.11
N SER A 77 -23.70 -6.59 -18.26
CA SER A 77 -23.54 -5.14 -18.42
C SER A 77 -24.83 -4.38 -18.82
N ASP A 78 -25.99 -4.98 -18.65
CA ASP A 78 -27.26 -4.47 -19.21
C ASP A 78 -28.20 -3.83 -18.18
N ALA A 79 -27.70 -3.31 -17.06
CA ALA A 79 -28.57 -2.62 -16.12
C ALA A 79 -29.04 -1.28 -16.70
N SER A 80 -30.34 -1.11 -16.77
CA SER A 80 -31.01 0.13 -17.20
C SER A 80 -31.60 0.89 -16.01
N ALA A 81 -30.79 1.07 -14.95
CA ALA A 81 -31.25 1.82 -13.78
C ALA A 81 -31.25 3.32 -14.13
N SER A 82 -32.44 3.91 -14.10
CA SER A 82 -32.64 5.36 -14.18
C SER A 82 -32.94 5.90 -12.79
N GLY A 83 -32.18 6.89 -12.33
CA GLY A 83 -32.40 7.54 -11.03
C GLY A 83 -31.34 8.58 -10.72
N ASP A 84 -31.68 9.52 -9.85
CA ASP A 84 -30.66 10.44 -9.31
C ASP A 84 -29.96 9.77 -8.11
N PHE A 85 -28.72 9.40 -8.31
CA PHE A 85 -27.86 8.79 -7.29
C PHE A 85 -26.90 9.78 -6.63
N SER A 86 -27.00 11.07 -6.88
CA SER A 86 -26.01 12.07 -6.46
C SER A 86 -25.80 12.11 -4.94
N ALA A 87 -26.88 12.04 -4.16
CA ALA A 87 -26.78 11.99 -2.69
C ALA A 87 -26.13 10.69 -2.19
N ARG A 88 -26.44 9.56 -2.84
CA ARG A 88 -25.90 8.24 -2.51
C ARG A 88 -24.41 8.16 -2.86
N TRP A 89 -23.97 8.80 -3.95
CA TRP A 89 -22.56 8.94 -4.28
C TRP A 89 -21.76 9.70 -3.22
N LYS A 90 -22.30 10.80 -2.70
CA LYS A 90 -21.66 11.54 -1.61
C LYS A 90 -21.51 10.69 -0.35
N ALA A 91 -22.50 9.86 -0.03
CA ALA A 91 -22.41 8.94 1.09
C ALA A 91 -21.30 7.90 0.90
N LEU A 92 -21.11 7.38 -0.33
CA LEU A 92 -20.00 6.48 -0.65
C LEU A 92 -18.63 7.15 -0.51
N GLU A 93 -18.50 8.41 -0.95
CA GLU A 93 -17.27 9.18 -0.79
C GLU A 93 -16.95 9.39 0.69
N GLN A 94 -17.95 9.69 1.51
CA GLN A 94 -17.77 9.83 2.96
C GLN A 94 -17.35 8.50 3.61
N LYS A 95 -17.99 7.40 3.24
CA LYS A 95 -17.64 6.05 3.71
C LYS A 95 -16.21 5.68 3.32
N GLN A 96 -15.82 5.93 2.07
CA GLN A 96 -14.46 5.72 1.58
C GLN A 96 -13.45 6.58 2.35
N MET A 97 -13.76 7.85 2.63
CA MET A 97 -12.89 8.75 3.38
C MET A 97 -12.65 8.25 4.82
N GLN A 98 -13.66 7.68 5.48
CA GLN A 98 -13.52 7.05 6.79
C GLN A 98 -12.54 5.86 6.72
N TYR A 99 -12.76 4.94 5.77
CA TYR A 99 -11.87 3.79 5.56
C TYR A 99 -10.43 4.23 5.27
N TRP A 100 -10.27 5.25 4.43
CA TRP A 100 -8.97 5.80 4.09
C TRP A 100 -8.26 6.42 5.29
N THR A 101 -8.99 7.20 6.10
CA THR A 101 -8.42 7.84 7.30
C THR A 101 -7.88 6.82 8.28
N GLU A 102 -8.65 5.75 8.54
CA GLU A 102 -8.23 4.66 9.41
C GLU A 102 -7.03 3.89 8.83
N ALA A 103 -7.11 3.55 7.55
CA ALA A 103 -6.04 2.81 6.88
C ALA A 103 -4.74 3.63 6.80
N ARG A 104 -4.83 4.94 6.55
CA ARG A 104 -3.68 5.85 6.55
C ARG A 104 -3.03 5.95 7.92
N LYS A 105 -3.84 6.13 8.97
CA LYS A 105 -3.35 6.15 10.36
C LYS A 105 -2.62 4.86 10.70
N LYS A 106 -3.23 3.71 10.38
CA LYS A 106 -2.62 2.40 10.59
C LYS A 106 -1.32 2.24 9.80
N GLN A 107 -1.28 2.65 8.53
CA GLN A 107 -0.09 2.58 7.69
C GLN A 107 1.08 3.38 8.29
N ILE A 108 0.83 4.58 8.81
CA ILE A 108 1.86 5.41 9.45
C ILE A 108 2.40 4.69 10.70
N GLN A 109 1.52 4.18 11.56
CA GLN A 109 1.91 3.45 12.77
C GLN A 109 2.72 2.17 12.45
N ASP A 110 2.22 1.35 11.51
CA ASP A 110 2.88 0.11 11.09
C ASP A 110 4.26 0.41 10.49
N THR A 111 4.36 1.47 9.67
CA THR A 111 5.63 1.88 9.05
C THR A 111 6.64 2.34 10.09
N GLN A 112 6.21 3.12 11.10
CA GLN A 112 7.09 3.55 12.19
C GLN A 112 7.61 2.35 12.98
N SER A 113 6.74 1.41 13.37
CA SER A 113 7.15 0.21 14.10
C SER A 113 8.15 -0.66 13.32
N ILE A 114 7.94 -0.80 12.00
CA ILE A 114 8.87 -1.53 11.13
C ILE A 114 10.21 -0.79 11.02
N ALA A 115 10.20 0.53 10.94
CA ALA A 115 11.39 1.36 10.89
C ALA A 115 12.22 1.21 12.17
N ASP A 116 11.58 1.38 13.33
CA ASP A 116 12.22 1.27 14.63
C ASP A 116 12.91 -0.09 14.79
N TYR A 117 12.19 -1.17 14.48
CA TYR A 117 12.75 -2.53 14.53
C TYR A 117 13.96 -2.71 13.59
N ARG A 118 13.87 -2.19 12.35
CA ARG A 118 14.98 -2.28 11.38
C ARG A 118 16.19 -1.48 11.80
N ILE A 119 15.99 -0.27 12.35
CA ILE A 119 17.07 0.59 12.84
C ILE A 119 17.76 -0.08 14.04
N GLU A 120 17.00 -0.57 15.02
CA GLU A 120 17.53 -1.30 16.16
C GLU A 120 18.36 -2.53 15.72
N SER A 121 17.86 -3.30 14.79
CA SER A 121 18.57 -4.46 14.22
C SER A 121 19.89 -4.06 13.54
N LEU A 122 19.91 -2.96 12.77
CA LEU A 122 21.12 -2.45 12.13
C LEU A 122 22.14 -1.97 13.15
N GLN A 123 21.70 -1.22 14.18
CA GLN A 123 22.56 -0.74 15.25
C GLN A 123 23.14 -1.89 16.09
N SER A 124 22.32 -2.87 16.44
CA SER A 124 22.78 -4.06 17.14
C SER A 124 23.84 -4.84 16.35
N SER A 125 23.60 -5.04 15.05
CA SER A 125 24.56 -5.68 14.14
C SER A 125 25.88 -4.91 14.04
N LEU A 126 25.81 -3.57 13.95
CA LEU A 126 26.99 -2.71 13.94
C LEU A 126 27.78 -2.82 15.23
N ASN A 127 27.11 -2.79 16.38
CA ASN A 127 27.75 -2.91 17.69
C ASN A 127 28.53 -4.23 17.83
N VAL A 128 27.94 -5.35 17.39
CA VAL A 128 28.65 -6.66 17.38
C VAL A 128 29.88 -6.62 16.48
N GLN A 129 29.74 -6.04 15.29
CA GLN A 129 30.83 -5.93 14.33
C GLN A 129 31.95 -5.00 14.85
N GLN A 130 31.59 -3.87 15.47
CA GLN A 130 32.54 -2.95 16.12
C GLN A 130 33.33 -3.63 17.24
N HIS A 131 32.65 -4.39 18.10
CA HIS A 131 33.31 -5.12 19.17
C HIS A 131 34.34 -6.11 18.60
N ALA A 132 33.96 -6.93 17.64
CA ALA A 132 34.85 -7.90 17.01
C ALA A 132 36.04 -7.26 16.28
N ILE A 133 35.87 -6.10 15.68
CA ILE A 133 36.96 -5.36 15.01
C ILE A 133 37.92 -4.75 16.07
N ASN A 134 37.37 -4.14 17.13
CA ASN A 134 38.16 -3.55 18.21
C ASN A 134 39.02 -4.59 18.95
N GLU A 135 38.49 -5.78 19.23
CA GLU A 135 39.27 -6.89 19.77
C GLU A 135 40.47 -7.26 18.86
N LYS A 136 40.25 -7.31 17.54
CA LYS A 136 41.34 -7.57 16.58
C LYS A 136 42.37 -6.46 16.49
N ILE A 137 41.96 -5.21 16.66
CA ILE A 137 42.85 -4.05 16.74
C ILE A 137 43.72 -4.14 18.02
N ALA A 138 43.13 -4.51 19.16
CA ALA A 138 43.82 -4.66 20.38
C ALA A 138 44.85 -5.82 20.40
N ALA A 139 44.50 -6.91 19.71
CA ALA A 139 45.34 -8.11 19.60
C ALA A 139 46.54 -8.00 18.66
N THR A 140 46.59 -7.00 17.77
CA THR A 140 47.67 -6.84 16.79
C THR A 140 48.66 -5.74 17.16
N THR A 141 49.94 -5.97 16.90
CA THR A 141 51.02 -4.95 17.07
C THR A 141 51.37 -4.27 15.76
N ASP A 142 50.96 -4.81 14.62
CA ASP A 142 51.25 -4.29 13.28
C ASP A 142 50.42 -3.03 13.00
N ALA A 143 51.12 -1.92 12.75
CA ALA A 143 50.50 -0.62 12.47
C ALA A 143 49.68 -0.60 11.17
N SER A 144 50.13 -1.34 10.14
CA SER A 144 49.42 -1.41 8.85
C SER A 144 48.08 -2.14 9.01
N ILE A 145 48.06 -3.25 9.76
CA ILE A 145 46.85 -4.02 10.05
C ILE A 145 45.90 -3.18 10.88
N LYS A 146 46.37 -2.42 11.88
CA LYS A 146 45.53 -1.51 12.66
C LYS A 146 44.84 -0.47 11.78
N THR A 147 45.60 0.20 10.91
CA THR A 147 45.04 1.21 10.00
C THR A 147 43.98 0.60 9.08
N MET A 148 44.21 -0.59 8.53
CA MET A 148 43.25 -1.30 7.70
C MET A 148 41.97 -1.62 8.49
N ARG A 149 42.09 -2.04 9.76
CA ARG A 149 40.92 -2.37 10.62
C ARG A 149 40.11 -1.13 11.00
N ILE A 150 40.77 0.00 11.26
CA ILE A 150 40.11 1.27 11.53
C ILE A 150 39.30 1.71 10.30
N ALA A 151 39.89 1.68 9.09
CA ALA A 151 39.19 1.99 7.87
C ALA A 151 37.98 1.05 7.61
N GLN A 152 38.11 -0.23 7.97
CA GLN A 152 37.01 -1.19 7.90
C GLN A 152 35.86 -0.84 8.86
N LEU A 153 36.18 -0.35 10.05
CA LEU A 153 35.21 0.09 11.04
C LEU A 153 34.45 1.33 10.56
N GLU A 154 35.18 2.33 10.07
CA GLU A 154 34.62 3.56 9.52
C GLU A 154 33.69 3.27 8.34
N ALA A 155 34.09 2.39 7.42
CA ALA A 155 33.25 1.97 6.30
C ALA A 155 31.97 1.25 6.76
N ALA A 156 32.03 0.42 7.82
CA ALA A 156 30.87 -0.25 8.38
C ALA A 156 29.89 0.75 9.03
N GLN A 157 30.41 1.76 9.72
CA GLN A 157 29.61 2.84 10.33
C GLN A 157 28.89 3.65 9.25
N GLU A 158 29.63 4.11 8.25
CA GLU A 158 29.07 4.89 7.13
C GLU A 158 27.96 4.12 6.39
N LEU A 159 28.18 2.82 6.17
CA LEU A 159 27.18 1.96 5.53
C LEU A 159 25.93 1.81 6.38
N CYS A 160 26.08 1.67 7.70
CA CYS A 160 24.97 1.59 8.62
C CYS A 160 24.16 2.90 8.63
N GLU A 161 24.83 4.05 8.72
CA GLU A 161 24.22 5.37 8.70
C GLU A 161 23.42 5.60 7.39
N LYS A 162 23.99 5.25 6.23
CA LYS A 162 23.30 5.33 4.94
C LYS A 162 22.04 4.46 4.90
N LYS A 163 22.08 3.27 5.51
CA LYS A 163 20.90 2.40 5.58
C LYS A 163 19.82 2.97 6.51
N ILE A 164 20.21 3.51 7.66
CA ILE A 164 19.29 4.17 8.59
C ILE A 164 18.63 5.38 7.92
N GLN A 165 19.42 6.24 7.30
CA GLN A 165 18.91 7.41 6.57
C GLN A 165 17.88 7.01 5.51
N LYS A 166 18.12 5.94 4.76
CA LYS A 166 17.17 5.43 3.76
C LYS A 166 15.86 4.94 4.40
N ILE A 167 15.93 4.35 5.59
CA ILE A 167 14.73 3.93 6.33
C ILE A 167 13.95 5.17 6.79
N GLU A 168 14.61 6.15 7.39
CA GLU A 168 14.00 7.39 7.85
C GLU A 168 13.35 8.18 6.71
N ASP A 169 14.01 8.27 5.56
CA ASP A 169 13.44 8.88 4.36
C ASP A 169 12.18 8.14 3.89
N GLY A 170 12.18 6.82 3.96
CA GLY A 170 11.01 6.00 3.69
C GLY A 170 9.85 6.26 4.66
N VAL A 171 10.16 6.50 5.95
CA VAL A 171 9.13 6.90 6.94
C VAL A 171 8.56 8.27 6.61
N ARG A 172 9.40 9.25 6.30
CA ARG A 172 8.96 10.62 5.93
C ARG A 172 8.08 10.64 4.69
N GLN A 173 8.31 9.72 3.75
CA GLN A 173 7.54 9.59 2.52
C GLN A 173 6.29 8.72 2.68
N THR A 174 6.01 8.21 3.89
CA THR A 174 4.88 7.32 4.12
C THR A 174 3.57 8.06 3.94
N ASP A 175 2.77 7.60 2.99
CA ASP A 175 1.43 8.12 2.72
C ASP A 175 0.55 7.05 2.07
N LEU A 176 -0.74 7.36 1.93
CA LEU A 176 -1.74 6.54 1.26
C LEU A 176 -2.43 7.37 0.17
N HIS A 177 -2.06 7.10 -1.08
CA HIS A 177 -2.67 7.73 -2.24
C HIS A 177 -3.91 6.95 -2.68
N VAL A 178 -4.95 7.69 -3.06
CA VAL A 178 -6.23 7.13 -3.50
C VAL A 178 -6.53 7.57 -4.92
N LYS A 179 -6.94 6.62 -5.74
CA LYS A 179 -7.43 6.89 -7.10
C LYS A 179 -8.75 6.15 -7.33
N LEU A 180 -9.77 6.87 -7.75
CA LEU A 180 -11.01 6.27 -8.23
C LEU A 180 -10.75 5.57 -9.57
N LEU A 181 -11.01 4.27 -9.65
CA LEU A 181 -10.86 3.47 -10.87
C LEU A 181 -12.16 3.32 -11.64
N ALA A 182 -13.23 3.02 -10.91
CA ALA A 182 -14.55 2.85 -11.46
C ALA A 182 -15.60 3.27 -10.44
N ASN A 183 -16.73 3.69 -10.96
CA ASN A 183 -17.96 3.83 -10.21
C ASN A 183 -19.11 3.30 -11.05
N GLY A 184 -20.24 3.05 -10.42
CA GLY A 184 -21.36 2.49 -11.16
C GLY A 184 -22.51 2.11 -10.26
N ILE A 185 -23.44 1.43 -10.86
CA ILE A 185 -24.59 0.87 -10.17
C ILE A 185 -24.66 -0.63 -10.42
N VAL A 186 -25.08 -1.37 -9.42
CA VAL A 186 -25.47 -2.77 -9.54
C VAL A 186 -26.95 -2.92 -9.25
N GLU A 187 -27.68 -3.52 -10.17
CA GLU A 187 -29.08 -3.92 -10.04
C GLU A 187 -29.11 -5.40 -9.66
N VAL A 188 -29.49 -5.70 -8.43
CA VAL A 188 -29.71 -7.08 -7.96
C VAL A 188 -31.15 -7.47 -8.17
N ARG A 189 -31.38 -8.55 -8.90
CA ARG A 189 -32.70 -9.15 -9.16
C ARG A 189 -32.76 -10.56 -8.58
N ARG A 190 -33.97 -10.96 -8.22
CA ARG A 190 -34.28 -12.35 -7.87
C ARG A 190 -34.60 -13.17 -9.10
#